data_0514f919f60ad3b19ec0cfb38b071523
#
_entry.id   0514f919f60ad3b19ec0cfb38b071523
#
_cell.length_a   1.000
_cell.length_b   1.000
_cell.length_c   1.000
_cell.angle_alpha   90.00
_cell.angle_beta   90.00
_cell.angle_gamma   90.00
#
_symmetry.space_group_name_H-M   'P 1'
#
loop_
_entity.id
_entity.type
_entity.pdbx_description
1 polymer ?
#
loop_
_entity_poly.entity_id
_entity_poly.type
_entity_poly.pdbx_seq_one_letter_code
_entity_poly.pdbx_strand_id
1 'polypeptide(L)'
;MTASRTANTIETASTNEYYPHLFEPLDLGFTTLKNRMVMGSMHTGLEDRFYNYGKLAAYFAERAKGGVAMMITGGISPNREGWLL
;
A
#
# COMPACT_ATOMS: atom_id res chain seq x y z
N MET A 1 -13.57 2.28 11.45
CA MET A 1 -13.67 2.07 11.17
C MET A 1 -14.09 1.77 10.99
N THR A 2 -14.27 1.75 10.64
CA THR A 2 -14.48 1.28 10.26
C THR A 2 -14.56 1.38 9.58
N ALA A 3 -14.45 1.64 8.92
CA ALA A 3 -14.51 1.55 8.20
C ALA A 3 -14.79 1.80 7.71
N SER A 4 -14.88 2.23 7.47
CA SER A 4 -15.21 2.31 6.97
C SER A 4 -15.71 2.31 6.39
N ARG A 5 -15.91 2.73 6.10
CA ARG A 5 -16.37 2.46 5.25
C ARG A 5 -16.60 2.87 4.10
N THR A 6 -16.25 4.03 3.66
CA THR A 6 -16.43 4.17 2.37
C THR A 6 -15.56 3.38 1.62
N ALA A 7 -14.54 3.05 2.12
CA ALA A 7 -13.75 2.02 1.60
C ALA A 7 -14.52 0.75 1.56
N ASN A 8 -15.68 0.77 2.05
CA ASN A 8 -16.46 -0.42 2.06
C ASN A 8 -16.82 -0.95 0.73
N THR A 9 -16.81 -0.12 -0.29
CA THR A 9 -17.07 -0.61 -1.62
C THR A 9 -16.04 -1.64 -2.02
N ILE A 10 -14.78 -1.36 -1.72
CA ILE A 10 -13.72 -2.29 -2.05
C ILE A 10 -13.81 -3.51 -1.18
N GLU A 11 -14.11 -3.32 0.09
CA GLU A 11 -14.25 -4.45 0.97
C GLU A 11 -15.40 -5.33 0.58
N THR A 12 -16.47 -4.74 0.11
CA THR A 12 -17.58 -5.51 -0.38
C THR A 12 -17.17 -6.32 -1.59
N ALA A 13 -16.43 -5.69 -2.49
CA ALA A 13 -15.94 -6.40 -3.63
C ALA A 13 -14.99 -7.50 -3.21
N SER A 14 -14.27 -7.29 -2.11
CA SER A 14 -13.30 -8.27 -1.67
C SER A 14 -13.93 -9.50 -1.07
N THR A 15 -15.22 -9.45 -0.76
CA THR A 15 -15.88 -10.64 -0.28
C THR A 15 -16.49 -11.37 -1.44
N ASN A 16 -16.09 -11.02 -2.66
CA ASN A 16 -16.71 -11.56 -3.82
C ASN A 16 -16.44 -13.05 -3.97
N GLU A 17 -17.25 -13.64 -4.77
CA GLU A 17 -17.26 -15.08 -4.93
C GLU A 17 -16.08 -15.61 -5.74
N TYR A 18 -15.38 -14.74 -6.47
CA TYR A 18 -14.31 -15.19 -7.36
C TYR A 18 -12.99 -15.43 -6.67
N TYR A 19 -12.66 -14.58 -5.69
CA TYR A 19 -11.36 -14.66 -5.02
C TYR A 19 -11.50 -14.51 -3.52
N PRO A 20 -12.24 -15.42 -2.88
CA PRO A 20 -12.54 -15.23 -1.47
C PRO A 20 -11.32 -15.24 -0.56
N HIS A 21 -10.30 -16.01 -0.90
CA HIS A 21 -9.13 -16.10 -0.03
C HIS A 21 -8.22 -14.89 -0.16
N LEU A 22 -8.15 -14.31 -1.35
CA LEU A 22 -7.32 -13.15 -1.60
C LEU A 22 -7.77 -11.96 -0.77
N PHE A 23 -9.07 -11.86 -0.56
CA PHE A 23 -9.64 -10.72 0.13
C PHE A 23 -9.97 -10.99 1.60
N GLU A 24 -9.60 -12.14 2.12
CA GLU A 24 -9.77 -12.40 3.53
C GLU A 24 -8.81 -11.58 4.36
N PRO A 25 -9.22 -11.13 5.54
CA PRO A 25 -8.28 -10.48 6.45
C PRO A 25 -7.13 -11.41 6.82
N LEU A 26 -5.98 -10.86 7.06
CA LEU A 26 -4.80 -11.63 7.47
C LEU A 26 -4.32 -11.12 8.81
N ASP A 27 -4.35 -12.00 9.80
CA ASP A 27 -3.91 -11.67 11.15
C ASP A 27 -2.41 -11.90 11.24
N LEU A 28 -1.66 -10.82 11.49
CA LEU A 28 -0.22 -10.90 11.64
C LEU A 28 0.23 -11.03 13.09
N GLY A 29 -0.72 -11.14 14.02
CA GLY A 29 -0.41 -11.27 15.43
C GLY A 29 -0.48 -9.94 16.15
N PHE A 30 0.13 -8.91 15.60
CA PHE A 30 0.12 -7.58 16.21
C PHE A 30 -0.85 -6.64 15.48
N THR A 31 -1.31 -7.02 14.32
CA THR A 31 -2.28 -6.24 13.56
C THR A 31 -2.94 -7.17 12.54
N THR A 32 -4.02 -6.70 11.96
CA THR A 32 -4.75 -7.47 10.95
C THR A 32 -4.85 -6.66 9.67
N LEU A 33 -4.38 -7.23 8.57
CA LEU A 33 -4.49 -6.61 7.27
C LEU A 33 -5.90 -6.87 6.73
N LYS A 34 -6.43 -5.89 5.99
CA LYS A 34 -7.80 -6.00 5.47
C LYS A 34 -7.93 -7.05 4.37
N ASN A 35 -6.85 -7.37 3.70
CA ASN A 35 -6.83 -8.41 2.70
C ASN A 35 -5.40 -8.90 2.53
N ARG A 36 -5.16 -9.75 1.55
CA ARG A 36 -3.85 -10.38 1.37
C ARG A 36 -3.09 -9.84 0.19
N MET A 37 -3.46 -8.65 -0.29
CA MET A 37 -2.77 -8.03 -1.41
C MET A 37 -1.67 -7.12 -0.93
N VAL A 38 -0.46 -7.37 -1.42
CA VAL A 38 0.72 -6.62 -1.04
C VAL A 38 1.33 -6.03 -2.31
N MET A 39 1.60 -4.72 -2.28
CA MET A 39 2.32 -4.10 -3.38
C MET A 39 3.81 -4.26 -3.13
N GLY A 40 4.49 -4.95 -4.04
CA GLY A 40 5.91 -5.19 -3.90
C GLY A 40 6.72 -3.92 -4.05
N SER A 41 7.94 -3.96 -3.56
CA SER A 41 8.86 -2.84 -3.63
C SER A 41 9.26 -2.53 -5.06
N MET A 42 9.27 -1.24 -5.42
CA MET A 42 9.79 -0.79 -6.70
C MET A 42 10.21 0.65 -6.59
N HIS A 43 11.24 1.04 -7.33
CA HIS A 43 11.70 2.41 -7.33
C HIS A 43 10.83 3.27 -8.23
N THR A 44 10.48 4.44 -7.75
CA THR A 44 9.67 5.40 -8.52
C THR A 44 10.50 6.56 -9.02
N GLY A 45 11.72 6.73 -8.49
CA GLY A 45 12.54 7.89 -8.76
C GLY A 45 12.22 9.05 -7.84
N LEU A 46 11.34 8.86 -6.88
CA LEU A 46 10.91 9.94 -5.98
C LEU A 46 11.41 9.76 -4.56
N GLU A 47 12.17 8.70 -4.29
CA GLU A 47 12.47 8.32 -2.91
C GLU A 47 13.53 9.17 -2.22
N ASP A 48 14.50 9.67 -2.95
CA ASP A 48 15.69 10.25 -2.33
C ASP A 48 15.68 11.78 -2.20
N ARG A 49 14.70 12.46 -2.78
CA ARG A 49 14.67 13.91 -2.76
C ARG A 49 13.44 14.39 -2.01
N PHE A 50 13.68 15.19 -0.97
CA PHE A 50 12.57 15.62 -0.10
C PHE A 50 11.49 16.39 -0.86
N TYR A 51 11.85 17.11 -1.91
CA TYR A 51 10.86 17.90 -2.66
C TYR A 51 9.95 16.99 -3.51
N ASN A 52 10.25 15.72 -3.59
CA ASN A 52 9.39 14.77 -4.30
C ASN A 52 8.51 13.96 -3.35
N TYR A 53 8.63 14.17 -2.04
CA TYR A 53 7.88 13.34 -1.09
C TYR A 53 6.37 13.49 -1.23
N GLY A 54 5.91 14.69 -1.59
CA GLY A 54 4.48 14.87 -1.83
C GLY A 54 3.98 14.02 -2.98
N LYS A 55 4.78 13.91 -4.04
CA LYS A 55 4.43 13.08 -5.18
C LYS A 55 4.46 11.61 -4.80
N LEU A 56 5.43 11.23 -3.99
CA LEU A 56 5.54 9.84 -3.52
C LEU A 56 4.34 9.47 -2.67
N ALA A 57 3.92 10.38 -1.78
CA ALA A 57 2.75 10.13 -0.95
C ALA A 57 1.50 9.96 -1.79
N ALA A 58 1.35 10.78 -2.84
CA ALA A 58 0.20 10.66 -3.73
C ALA A 58 0.21 9.33 -4.48
N TYR A 59 1.40 8.89 -4.87
CA TYR A 59 1.56 7.61 -5.55
C TYR A 59 1.05 6.46 -4.69
N PHE A 60 1.46 6.44 -3.42
CA PHE A 60 1.03 5.37 -2.52
C PHE A 60 -0.43 5.52 -2.12
N ALA A 61 -0.90 6.75 -1.94
CA ALA A 61 -2.30 6.97 -1.58
C ALA A 61 -3.23 6.43 -2.65
N GLU A 62 -2.85 6.58 -3.91
CA GLU A 62 -3.68 6.11 -5.00
C GLU A 62 -3.80 4.58 -4.96
N ARG A 63 -2.70 3.89 -4.67
CA ARG A 63 -2.71 2.43 -4.57
C ARG A 63 -3.49 1.96 -3.36
N ALA A 64 -3.39 2.70 -2.26
CA ALA A 64 -4.15 2.36 -1.07
C ALA A 64 -5.64 2.48 -1.32
N LYS A 65 -6.05 3.52 -2.05
CA LYS A 65 -7.45 3.67 -2.41
C LYS A 65 -7.91 2.52 -3.29
N GLY A 66 -7.02 1.95 -4.06
CA GLY A 66 -7.35 0.83 -4.93
C GLY A 66 -7.50 -0.49 -4.18
N GLY A 67 -7.22 -0.52 -2.88
CA GLY A 67 -7.53 -1.70 -2.09
C GLY A 67 -6.34 -2.49 -1.56
N VAL A 68 -5.11 -2.10 -1.89
CA VAL A 68 -3.94 -2.83 -1.40
C VAL A 68 -3.85 -2.69 0.11
N ALA A 69 -3.62 -3.81 0.81
CA ALA A 69 -3.58 -3.80 2.27
C ALA A 69 -2.22 -3.41 2.82
N MET A 70 -1.15 -3.71 2.11
CA MET A 70 0.21 -3.38 2.56
C MET A 70 1.05 -3.00 1.36
N MET A 71 1.92 -2.02 1.54
CA MET A 71 2.80 -1.58 0.48
C MET A 71 4.22 -1.51 1.01
N ILE A 72 5.18 -1.91 0.18
CA ILE A 72 6.58 -1.84 0.52
C ILE A 72 7.20 -0.79 -0.40
N THR A 73 7.80 0.23 0.19
CA THR A 73 8.38 1.31 -0.61
C THR A 73 9.64 0.83 -1.32
N GLY A 74 10.06 1.58 -2.33
CA GLY A 74 11.36 1.38 -2.92
C GLY A 74 12.43 1.75 -1.91
N GLY A 75 13.67 1.39 -2.21
CA GLY A 75 14.78 1.69 -1.32
C GLY A 75 14.97 3.18 -1.17
N ILE A 76 15.22 3.64 0.04
CA ILE A 76 15.45 5.04 0.34
C ILE A 76 16.87 5.14 0.87
N SER A 77 17.64 6.07 0.29
CA SER A 77 19.03 6.21 0.68
C SER A 77 19.16 6.83 2.08
N PRO A 78 20.09 6.34 2.89
CA PRO A 78 20.34 6.95 4.20
C PRO A 78 21.12 8.28 4.08
N ASN A 79 21.73 8.55 2.93
CA ASN A 79 22.50 9.76 2.75
C ASN A 79 22.55 10.12 1.28
N ARG A 80 23.13 11.30 0.99
CA ARG A 80 23.16 11.82 -0.36
C ARG A 80 23.98 10.94 -1.30
N GLU A 81 25.07 10.38 -0.82
CA GLU A 81 25.94 9.56 -1.63
C GLU A 81 25.26 8.30 -2.13
N GLY A 82 24.25 7.86 -1.44
CA GLY A 82 23.51 6.68 -1.83
C GLY A 82 22.36 6.93 -2.79
N TRP A 83 22.14 8.19 -3.20
CA TRP A 83 21.02 8.51 -4.09
C TRP A 83 21.13 7.76 -5.40
N LEU A 84 20.03 7.17 -5.81
CA LEU A 84 19.98 6.39 -7.02
C LEU A 84 19.76 7.27 -8.24
N LEU A 85 18.95 8.29 -8.11
CA LEU A 85 18.61 9.21 -9.21
C LEU A 85 18.79 10.65 -8.81
#